data_28947dd9a7f46476fa60e67cb91d68d6
#
_entry.id   28947dd9a7f46476fa60e67cb91d68d6
#
_cell.length_a   1.000
_cell.length_b   1.000
_cell.length_c   1.000
_cell.angle_alpha   90.00
_cell.angle_beta   90.00
_cell.angle_gamma   90.00
#
_symmetry.space_group_name_H-M   'P 1'
#
loop_
_entity.id
_entity.type
_entity.pdbx_description
1 polymer ?
#
loop_
_entity_poly.entity_id
_entity_poly.type
_entity_poly.pdbx_seq_one_letter_code
_entity_poly.pdbx_strand_id
1 'polypeptide(L)'
;MVMKKGNDQKQNAEKRKNRMTALLMALILCVGMVSGTNKEVRAQSASQNSETQTASESDVTTENTANIAENTTKSAATVTHHEYTTEEVKETIQGIFEWAKSLTNADELIDKTFLEGADTSLNDWFAFAAARSGYKEDYKSYRKAMETAIAKKYGTKKEKLGKATEYQRAALVIAALGGDPQAVSDMAGEKTINLIADGTYNRGKTEPLDTQGTNALIWALIALNCHPSYSIPKNKDAAVQNTEEMLLQAVLGAQCEDGGWNLAGGQGDADMTGMALQALSFYYGKRTDVNAAVERGLAWISKNQLESGGFGTQGVETSESVAQILVALSGLGIDGSKDARFLKNGKSPLYGLFQYYLPEGGFMHVAANAGNNGGGIGGMLDGMATEQGFYATVAYQRLLDGRRFIYDM
;
A
#
# COMPACT_ATOMS: atom_id res chain seq x y z
N MET A 1 -25.55 9.07 44.48
CA MET A 1 -24.59 8.28 43.68
C MET A 1 -25.00 8.07 42.22
N VAL A 2 -26.28 8.09 41.90
CA VAL A 2 -26.84 7.88 40.53
C VAL A 2 -26.63 9.10 39.60
N MET A 3 -26.68 10.34 40.14
CA MET A 3 -26.50 11.55 39.32
C MET A 3 -25.07 11.79 38.81
N LYS A 4 -24.04 11.24 39.47
CA LYS A 4 -22.64 11.39 39.01
C LYS A 4 -22.32 10.50 37.81
N LYS A 5 -22.87 9.29 37.73
CA LYS A 5 -22.69 8.38 36.59
C LYS A 5 -23.33 8.90 35.27
N GLY A 6 -24.44 9.63 35.36
CA GLY A 6 -25.10 10.21 34.18
C GLY A 6 -24.33 11.37 33.56
N ASN A 7 -23.59 12.15 34.35
CA ASN A 7 -22.78 13.26 33.85
C ASN A 7 -21.48 12.76 33.21
N ASP A 8 -20.87 11.72 33.75
CA ASP A 8 -19.67 11.12 33.18
C ASP A 8 -19.94 10.43 31.85
N GLN A 9 -21.12 9.80 31.69
CA GLN A 9 -21.54 9.21 30.42
C GLN A 9 -21.85 10.27 29.36
N LYS A 10 -22.48 11.40 29.72
CA LYS A 10 -22.72 12.52 28.80
C LYS A 10 -21.41 13.22 28.37
N GLN A 11 -20.48 13.45 29.29
CA GLN A 11 -19.17 14.02 28.97
C GLN A 11 -18.33 13.10 28.08
N ASN A 12 -18.39 11.80 28.30
CA ASN A 12 -17.70 10.83 27.44
C ASN A 12 -18.34 10.73 26.05
N ALA A 13 -19.66 10.81 25.94
CA ALA A 13 -20.37 10.86 24.66
C ALA A 13 -20.05 12.15 23.88
N GLU A 14 -19.97 13.29 24.57
CA GLU A 14 -19.63 14.57 23.95
C GLU A 14 -18.15 14.67 23.53
N LYS A 15 -17.23 14.11 24.32
CA LYS A 15 -15.81 13.94 23.93
C LYS A 15 -15.65 13.00 22.75
N ARG A 16 -16.42 11.91 22.67
CA ARG A 16 -16.45 11.00 21.51
C ARG A 16 -17.01 11.69 20.27
N LYS A 17 -18.11 12.45 20.40
CA LYS A 17 -18.72 13.21 19.30
C LYS A 17 -17.76 14.27 18.75
N ASN A 18 -17.05 15.00 19.59
CA ASN A 18 -16.06 16.00 19.17
C ASN A 18 -14.82 15.36 18.53
N ARG A 19 -14.38 14.18 18.99
CA ARG A 19 -13.32 13.38 18.33
C ARG A 19 -13.77 12.85 16.96
N MET A 20 -15.02 12.39 16.85
CA MET A 20 -15.62 11.93 15.60
C MET A 20 -15.73 13.04 14.57
N THR A 21 -16.15 14.24 14.98
CA THR A 21 -16.23 15.40 14.08
C THR A 21 -14.83 15.83 13.61
N ALA A 22 -13.82 15.76 14.47
CA ALA A 22 -12.44 16.05 14.10
C ALA A 22 -11.85 14.98 13.15
N LEU A 23 -12.19 13.71 13.35
CA LEU A 23 -11.78 12.61 12.46
C LEU A 23 -12.48 12.68 11.09
N LEU A 24 -13.79 12.99 11.07
CA LEU A 24 -14.54 13.23 9.83
C LEU A 24 -14.01 14.46 9.07
N MET A 25 -13.65 15.54 9.77
CA MET A 25 -13.01 16.70 9.15
C MET A 25 -11.61 16.41 8.65
N ALA A 26 -10.82 15.57 9.34
CA ALA A 26 -9.52 15.10 8.85
C ALA A 26 -9.66 14.22 7.60
N LEU A 27 -10.65 13.33 7.56
CA LEU A 27 -11.01 12.54 6.37
C LEU A 27 -11.43 13.42 5.17
N ILE A 28 -12.16 14.51 5.41
CA ILE A 28 -12.57 15.47 4.36
C ILE A 28 -11.40 16.35 3.91
N LEU A 29 -10.48 16.72 4.79
CA LEU A 29 -9.29 17.53 4.47
C LEU A 29 -8.24 16.74 3.68
N CYS A 30 -8.07 15.45 3.90
CA CYS A 30 -7.17 14.61 3.10
C CYS A 30 -7.61 14.49 1.63
N VAL A 31 -8.90 14.59 1.33
CA VAL A 31 -9.42 14.60 -0.05
C VAL A 31 -9.13 15.93 -0.76
N GLY A 32 -8.97 17.04 -0.01
CA GLY A 32 -8.74 18.38 -0.57
C GLY A 32 -7.28 18.75 -0.84
N MET A 33 -6.31 18.14 -0.19
CA MET A 33 -4.90 18.56 -0.28
C MET A 33 -4.08 17.90 -1.42
N VAL A 34 -4.61 16.87 -2.08
CA VAL A 34 -3.91 16.21 -3.21
C VAL A 34 -4.10 16.99 -4.55
N SER A 35 -4.95 18.01 -4.58
CA SER A 35 -5.26 18.73 -5.81
C SER A 35 -4.45 20.03 -6.04
N GLY A 36 -3.55 20.43 -5.15
CA GLY A 36 -3.02 21.80 -5.11
C GLY A 36 -1.52 22.05 -5.29
N THR A 37 -0.64 21.03 -5.34
CA THR A 37 0.80 21.32 -5.28
C THR A 37 1.67 20.61 -6.31
N ASN A 38 1.37 20.74 -7.60
CA ASN A 38 2.27 20.26 -8.67
C ASN A 38 2.84 21.38 -9.56
N LYS A 39 3.08 22.59 -9.05
CA LYS A 39 3.70 23.67 -9.84
C LYS A 39 5.00 24.29 -9.29
N GLU A 40 5.43 23.97 -8.09
CA GLU A 40 6.62 24.67 -7.49
C GLU A 40 7.85 23.80 -7.18
N VAL A 41 7.83 22.48 -7.42
CA VAL A 41 9.00 21.62 -7.12
C VAL A 41 10.01 21.53 -8.27
N ARG A 42 9.81 22.21 -9.40
CA ARG A 42 10.71 22.14 -10.58
C ARG A 42 11.82 23.19 -10.62
N ALA A 43 12.00 24.01 -9.61
CA ALA A 43 12.91 25.16 -9.67
C ALA A 43 14.05 25.20 -8.62
N GLN A 44 14.27 24.16 -7.80
CA GLN A 44 15.31 24.21 -6.75
C GLN A 44 16.36 23.11 -6.74
N SER A 45 16.50 22.32 -7.79
CA SER A 45 17.58 21.29 -7.86
C SER A 45 18.73 21.61 -8.83
N ALA A 46 18.97 22.88 -9.10
CA ALA A 46 20.10 23.29 -9.96
C ALA A 46 20.87 24.43 -9.30
N SER A 47 21.55 24.18 -8.19
CA SER A 47 22.68 25.01 -7.73
C SER A 47 23.15 24.55 -6.33
N GLN A 48 24.11 23.68 -6.31
CA GLN A 48 25.21 23.61 -5.33
C GLN A 48 26.08 22.38 -5.64
N ASN A 49 27.02 22.58 -6.56
CA ASN A 49 28.24 21.79 -6.65
C ASN A 49 29.35 22.77 -6.94
N SER A 50 30.15 23.06 -5.98
CA SER A 50 31.58 23.29 -6.08
C SER A 50 32.09 23.87 -4.76
N GLU A 51 32.87 23.11 -4.06
CA GLU A 51 34.14 23.59 -3.48
C GLU A 51 34.92 22.40 -2.91
N THR A 52 36.00 22.17 -3.58
CA THR A 52 37.12 21.30 -3.26
C THR A 52 37.95 21.94 -2.15
N GLN A 53 38.30 21.19 -1.10
CA GLN A 53 39.55 21.50 -0.37
C GLN A 53 40.26 20.22 0.07
N THR A 54 41.45 20.12 -0.46
CA THR A 54 42.59 19.26 -0.17
C THR A 54 43.31 19.68 1.13
N ALA A 55 43.79 18.73 1.91
CA ALA A 55 45.00 18.73 2.70
C ALA A 55 44.87 17.65 3.80
N SER A 56 45.81 16.86 4.19
CA SER A 56 47.19 16.55 3.97
C SER A 56 47.53 15.44 4.98
N GLU A 57 48.39 14.53 4.53
CA GLU A 57 48.98 13.46 5.34
C GLU A 57 49.82 14.04 6.50
N SER A 58 49.87 13.31 7.61
CA SER A 58 51.09 13.20 8.42
C SER A 58 51.07 11.93 9.24
N ASP A 59 52.08 11.14 9.04
CA ASP A 59 52.61 10.02 9.82
C ASP A 59 52.72 10.32 11.33
N VAL A 60 52.65 9.26 12.13
CA VAL A 60 53.70 8.86 13.08
C VAL A 60 53.31 7.63 13.94
N THR A 61 54.07 6.55 13.73
CA THR A 61 54.66 5.52 14.61
C THR A 61 53.82 4.64 15.55
N THR A 62 54.08 3.36 15.25
CA THR A 62 54.19 2.13 16.06
C THR A 62 54.60 2.34 17.52
N GLU A 63 53.98 1.61 18.43
CA GLU A 63 54.47 0.65 19.43
C GLU A 63 53.45 0.50 20.58
N ASN A 64 52.85 -0.66 20.74
CA ASN A 64 53.07 -1.54 21.91
C ASN A 64 52.11 -2.74 21.86
N THR A 65 52.74 -3.88 21.56
CA THR A 65 52.20 -5.20 21.87
C THR A 65 52.35 -5.47 23.37
N ALA A 66 51.31 -5.94 24.03
CA ALA A 66 51.26 -7.14 24.86
C ALA A 66 50.24 -7.06 25.99
N ASN A 67 49.46 -8.15 26.11
CA ASN A 67 48.73 -8.58 27.29
C ASN A 67 47.49 -7.79 27.72
N ILE A 68 46.31 -8.35 27.38
CA ILE A 68 45.41 -8.95 28.39
C ILE A 68 44.42 -9.84 27.67
N ALA A 69 44.70 -11.12 27.70
CA ALA A 69 43.68 -12.17 27.50
C ALA A 69 43.03 -12.37 28.87
N GLU A 70 41.85 -11.75 29.05
CA GLU A 70 40.95 -12.16 30.12
C GLU A 70 39.49 -11.80 29.76
N ASN A 71 38.73 -12.89 29.60
CA ASN A 71 37.30 -12.99 29.86
C ASN A 71 36.40 -11.79 29.51
N THR A 72 35.89 -11.75 28.32
CA THR A 72 34.52 -11.32 28.10
C THR A 72 33.82 -12.34 27.21
N THR A 73 33.34 -13.41 27.82
CA THR A 73 32.12 -14.07 27.35
C THR A 73 31.01 -13.04 27.44
N LYS A 74 30.91 -12.16 26.45
CA LYS A 74 29.66 -11.48 26.17
C LYS A 74 28.67 -12.58 25.86
N SER A 75 27.80 -12.89 26.82
CA SER A 75 26.55 -13.57 26.56
C SER A 75 25.92 -12.85 25.36
N ALA A 76 25.96 -13.47 24.20
CA ALA A 76 25.13 -13.08 23.08
C ALA A 76 23.71 -13.13 23.64
N ALA A 77 23.13 -11.96 23.91
CA ALA A 77 21.73 -11.86 24.24
C ALA A 77 21.01 -12.55 23.08
N THR A 78 20.37 -13.67 23.39
CA THR A 78 19.55 -14.38 22.40
C THR A 78 18.49 -13.40 21.99
N VAL A 79 18.61 -12.82 20.79
CA VAL A 79 17.58 -11.96 20.23
C VAL A 79 16.36 -12.85 20.03
N THR A 80 15.40 -12.75 20.93
CA THR A 80 14.18 -13.51 20.83
C THR A 80 13.37 -12.95 19.67
N HIS A 81 13.30 -13.72 18.59
CA HIS A 81 12.40 -13.43 17.48
C HIS A 81 10.95 -13.55 17.94
N HIS A 82 10.14 -12.51 17.74
CA HIS A 82 8.70 -12.59 17.97
C HIS A 82 8.02 -13.11 16.69
N GLU A 83 7.58 -14.34 16.72
CA GLU A 83 6.74 -14.92 15.67
C GLU A 83 5.28 -14.68 16.02
N TYR A 84 4.60 -13.92 15.15
CA TYR A 84 3.15 -13.74 15.28
C TYR A 84 2.42 -15.02 14.86
N THR A 85 1.55 -15.49 15.73
CA THR A 85 0.67 -16.61 15.46
C THR A 85 -0.41 -16.23 14.45
N THR A 86 -0.98 -17.23 13.78
CA THR A 86 -2.15 -17.01 12.91
C THR A 86 -3.32 -16.36 13.67
N GLU A 87 -3.45 -16.64 14.97
CA GLU A 87 -4.51 -16.08 15.80
C GLU A 87 -4.29 -14.58 16.06
N GLU A 88 -3.07 -14.16 16.42
CA GLU A 88 -2.76 -12.72 16.60
C GLU A 88 -2.99 -11.91 15.31
N VAL A 89 -2.70 -12.49 14.13
CA VAL A 89 -3.02 -11.87 12.84
C VAL A 89 -4.53 -11.72 12.65
N LYS A 90 -5.32 -12.72 13.02
CA LYS A 90 -6.79 -12.65 12.96
C LYS A 90 -7.37 -11.67 13.96
N GLU A 91 -6.84 -11.62 15.18
CA GLU A 91 -7.23 -10.65 16.20
C GLU A 91 -6.98 -9.21 15.74
N THR A 92 -5.84 -8.96 15.08
CA THR A 92 -5.55 -7.66 14.46
C THR A 92 -6.61 -7.30 13.41
N ILE A 93 -6.96 -8.22 12.51
CA ILE A 93 -8.00 -8.02 11.50
C ILE A 93 -9.36 -7.74 12.16
N GLN A 94 -9.71 -8.50 13.19
CA GLN A 94 -10.96 -8.30 13.92
C GLN A 94 -11.00 -6.92 14.62
N GLY A 95 -9.89 -6.50 15.22
CA GLY A 95 -9.77 -5.17 15.83
C GLY A 95 -9.99 -4.03 14.83
N ILE A 96 -9.51 -4.19 13.57
CA ILE A 96 -9.75 -3.22 12.49
C ILE A 96 -11.24 -3.15 12.14
N PHE A 97 -11.95 -4.27 12.08
CA PHE A 97 -13.40 -4.27 11.85
C PHE A 97 -14.17 -3.58 12.98
N GLU A 98 -13.81 -3.86 14.24
CA GLU A 98 -14.46 -3.22 15.39
C GLU A 98 -14.23 -1.70 15.39
N TRP A 99 -13.00 -1.28 15.07
CA TRP A 99 -12.71 0.13 14.88
C TRP A 99 -13.59 0.76 13.78
N ALA A 100 -13.62 0.15 12.58
CA ALA A 100 -14.37 0.70 11.45
C ALA A 100 -15.86 0.83 11.77
N LYS A 101 -16.49 -0.18 12.39
CA LYS A 101 -17.88 -0.13 12.83
C LYS A 101 -18.10 0.94 13.90
N SER A 102 -17.13 1.17 14.77
CA SER A 102 -17.23 2.20 15.81
C SER A 102 -17.30 3.63 15.27
N LEU A 103 -16.80 3.86 14.03
CA LEU A 103 -16.83 5.19 13.40
C LEU A 103 -18.24 5.65 13.08
N THR A 104 -19.13 4.73 12.70
CA THR A 104 -20.52 5.00 12.35
C THR A 104 -21.50 4.60 13.46
N ASN A 105 -20.99 3.94 14.50
CA ASN A 105 -21.80 3.35 15.56
C ASN A 105 -22.83 2.33 15.01
N ALA A 106 -22.42 1.60 13.97
CA ALA A 106 -23.21 0.58 13.28
C ALA A 106 -22.79 -0.84 13.71
N ASP A 107 -23.71 -1.78 13.62
CA ASP A 107 -23.43 -3.20 13.80
C ASP A 107 -22.78 -3.82 12.55
N GLU A 108 -23.06 -3.22 11.37
CA GLU A 108 -22.56 -3.63 10.07
C GLU A 108 -21.44 -2.69 9.61
N LEU A 109 -20.44 -3.23 8.88
CA LEU A 109 -19.39 -2.45 8.28
C LEU A 109 -19.91 -1.58 7.13
N ILE A 110 -20.74 -2.19 6.25
CA ILE A 110 -21.28 -1.53 5.05
C ILE A 110 -22.65 -0.92 5.40
N ASP A 111 -22.62 0.13 6.19
CA ASP A 111 -23.79 0.95 6.50
C ASP A 111 -23.99 2.05 5.44
N LYS A 112 -25.00 2.90 5.64
CA LYS A 112 -25.31 4.01 4.74
C LYS A 112 -24.13 4.98 4.58
N THR A 113 -23.42 5.28 5.65
CA THR A 113 -22.28 6.22 5.64
C THR A 113 -21.12 5.63 4.85
N PHE A 114 -20.85 4.35 5.01
CA PHE A 114 -19.82 3.65 4.24
C PHE A 114 -20.17 3.60 2.75
N LEU A 115 -21.45 3.39 2.39
CA LEU A 115 -21.93 3.41 1.00
C LEU A 115 -21.77 4.79 0.34
N GLU A 116 -21.96 5.88 1.08
CA GLU A 116 -21.75 7.25 0.58
C GLU A 116 -20.28 7.52 0.21
N GLY A 117 -19.35 6.78 0.79
CA GLY A 117 -17.91 6.81 0.46
C GLY A 117 -17.47 5.94 -0.71
N ALA A 118 -18.39 5.29 -1.42
CA ALA A 118 -18.06 4.43 -2.56
C ALA A 118 -17.35 5.22 -3.69
N ASP A 119 -16.36 4.57 -4.33
CA ASP A 119 -15.47 5.18 -5.33
C ASP A 119 -14.54 6.27 -4.74
N THR A 120 -14.22 6.16 -3.44
CA THR A 120 -13.08 6.85 -2.79
C THR A 120 -11.98 5.86 -2.47
N SER A 121 -10.72 6.31 -2.39
CA SER A 121 -9.59 5.41 -2.15
C SER A 121 -9.75 4.63 -0.85
N LEU A 122 -10.02 5.33 0.24
CA LEU A 122 -10.12 4.76 1.58
C LEU A 122 -11.19 3.66 1.67
N ASN A 123 -12.44 3.98 1.29
CA ASN A 123 -13.54 3.03 1.42
C ASN A 123 -13.39 1.84 0.46
N ASP A 124 -12.88 2.09 -0.76
CA ASP A 124 -12.68 1.06 -1.77
C ASP A 124 -11.64 0.03 -1.32
N TRP A 125 -10.46 0.47 -0.86
CA TRP A 125 -9.43 -0.44 -0.37
C TRP A 125 -9.84 -1.17 0.91
N PHE A 126 -10.62 -0.49 1.77
CA PHE A 126 -11.17 -1.14 2.96
C PHE A 126 -12.18 -2.23 2.59
N ALA A 127 -13.12 -1.95 1.68
CA ALA A 127 -14.08 -2.94 1.19
C ALA A 127 -13.38 -4.11 0.47
N PHE A 128 -12.33 -3.82 -0.30
CA PHE A 128 -11.48 -4.81 -0.93
C PHE A 128 -10.86 -5.77 0.11
N ALA A 129 -10.17 -5.21 1.11
CA ALA A 129 -9.52 -6.00 2.15
C ALA A 129 -10.55 -6.82 2.94
N ALA A 130 -11.69 -6.24 3.30
CA ALA A 130 -12.77 -6.92 3.99
C ALA A 130 -13.30 -8.12 3.19
N ALA A 131 -13.58 -7.95 1.91
CA ALA A 131 -14.02 -9.04 1.05
C ALA A 131 -12.94 -10.14 0.93
N ARG A 132 -11.68 -9.75 0.75
CA ARG A 132 -10.57 -10.70 0.62
C ARG A 132 -10.23 -11.42 1.92
N SER A 133 -10.54 -10.86 3.11
CA SER A 133 -10.42 -11.54 4.39
C SER A 133 -11.41 -12.70 4.52
N GLY A 134 -12.56 -12.60 3.85
CA GLY A 134 -13.68 -13.52 3.96
C GLY A 134 -14.71 -13.08 5.00
N TYR A 135 -14.60 -11.86 5.51
CA TYR A 135 -15.63 -11.25 6.36
C TYR A 135 -16.94 -11.13 5.59
N LYS A 136 -18.05 -11.39 6.25
CA LYS A 136 -19.38 -11.42 5.59
C LYS A 136 -20.06 -10.07 5.73
N GLU A 137 -20.34 -9.43 4.58
CA GLU A 137 -21.02 -8.16 4.48
C GLU A 137 -21.84 -8.05 3.19
N ASP A 138 -22.64 -7.00 3.07
CA ASP A 138 -23.38 -6.72 1.81
C ASP A 138 -22.49 -6.04 0.76
N TYR A 139 -21.50 -6.78 0.30
CA TYR A 139 -20.59 -6.30 -0.77
C TYR A 139 -21.31 -5.99 -2.08
N LYS A 140 -22.48 -6.58 -2.33
CA LYS A 140 -23.28 -6.31 -3.51
C LYS A 140 -23.80 -4.89 -3.52
N SER A 141 -24.28 -4.39 -2.38
CA SER A 141 -24.73 -3.00 -2.23
C SER A 141 -23.59 -2.01 -2.38
N TYR A 142 -22.42 -2.28 -1.79
CA TYR A 142 -21.24 -1.42 -1.97
C TYR A 142 -20.79 -1.39 -3.43
N ARG A 143 -20.66 -2.55 -4.08
CA ARG A 143 -20.32 -2.63 -5.50
C ARG A 143 -21.28 -1.82 -6.35
N LYS A 144 -22.59 -1.94 -6.14
CA LYS A 144 -23.60 -1.19 -6.89
C LYS A 144 -23.46 0.33 -6.68
N ALA A 145 -23.19 0.77 -5.47
CA ALA A 145 -22.92 2.18 -5.16
C ALA A 145 -21.69 2.68 -5.93
N MET A 146 -20.62 1.91 -5.93
CA MET A 146 -19.37 2.20 -6.66
C MET A 146 -19.58 2.24 -8.18
N GLU A 147 -20.24 1.23 -8.77
CA GLU A 147 -20.59 1.19 -10.20
C GLU A 147 -21.44 2.42 -10.59
N THR A 148 -22.38 2.83 -9.73
CA THR A 148 -23.22 4.02 -9.95
C THR A 148 -22.38 5.30 -9.91
N ALA A 149 -21.47 5.44 -8.95
CA ALA A 149 -20.59 6.61 -8.84
C ALA A 149 -19.67 6.73 -10.08
N ILE A 150 -19.11 5.62 -10.53
CA ILE A 150 -18.29 5.53 -11.75
C ILE A 150 -19.12 5.91 -12.99
N ALA A 151 -20.30 5.32 -13.18
CA ALA A 151 -21.17 5.62 -14.30
C ALA A 151 -21.53 7.11 -14.37
N LYS A 152 -21.77 7.74 -13.22
CA LYS A 152 -22.03 9.18 -13.12
C LYS A 152 -20.82 10.01 -13.60
N LYS A 153 -19.60 9.65 -13.19
CA LYS A 153 -18.36 10.32 -13.64
C LYS A 153 -18.17 10.17 -15.16
N TYR A 154 -18.49 9.01 -15.73
CA TYR A 154 -18.44 8.76 -17.16
C TYR A 154 -19.47 9.55 -17.94
N GLY A 155 -20.59 9.94 -17.34
CA GLY A 155 -21.61 10.81 -17.94
C GLY A 155 -21.21 12.29 -18.01
N THR A 156 -20.08 12.71 -17.46
CA THR A 156 -19.60 14.09 -17.48
C THR A 156 -18.71 14.39 -18.67
N LYS A 157 -18.57 15.67 -19.07
CA LYS A 157 -17.63 16.09 -20.13
C LYS A 157 -16.17 16.19 -19.65
N LYS A 158 -15.94 16.12 -18.32
CA LYS A 158 -14.59 16.13 -17.71
C LYS A 158 -13.97 14.74 -17.80
N GLU A 159 -12.69 14.63 -17.47
CA GLU A 159 -12.05 13.33 -17.28
C GLU A 159 -12.90 12.46 -16.37
N LYS A 160 -13.12 11.23 -16.78
CA LYS A 160 -14.01 10.28 -16.12
C LYS A 160 -13.49 9.94 -14.72
N LEU A 161 -12.20 9.57 -14.63
CA LEU A 161 -11.43 9.43 -13.41
C LEU A 161 -10.11 10.19 -13.58
N GLY A 162 -9.57 10.77 -12.51
CA GLY A 162 -8.46 11.72 -12.60
C GLY A 162 -7.11 11.08 -12.93
N LYS A 163 -6.87 9.86 -12.44
CA LYS A 163 -5.61 9.12 -12.59
C LYS A 163 -5.86 7.72 -13.14
N ALA A 164 -4.89 7.13 -13.84
CA ALA A 164 -4.98 5.73 -14.31
C ALA A 164 -5.18 4.76 -13.14
N THR A 165 -4.51 4.99 -12.02
CA THR A 165 -4.63 4.17 -10.81
C THR A 165 -6.04 4.16 -10.20
N GLU A 166 -6.90 5.15 -10.49
CA GLU A 166 -8.30 5.13 -10.06
C GLU A 166 -9.12 4.11 -10.86
N TYR A 167 -8.87 3.97 -12.17
CA TYR A 167 -9.49 2.92 -12.99
C TYR A 167 -9.05 1.53 -12.54
N GLN A 168 -7.76 1.38 -12.24
CA GLN A 168 -7.15 0.12 -11.83
C GLN A 168 -7.65 -0.30 -10.44
N ARG A 169 -7.72 0.64 -9.46
CA ARG A 169 -8.36 0.41 -8.16
C ARG A 169 -9.81 -0.03 -8.33
N ALA A 170 -10.58 0.73 -9.11
CA ALA A 170 -11.99 0.42 -9.33
C ALA A 170 -12.18 -0.97 -9.95
N ALA A 171 -11.34 -1.35 -10.91
CA ALA A 171 -11.38 -2.68 -11.50
C ALA A 171 -11.11 -3.78 -10.47
N LEU A 172 -10.08 -3.62 -9.64
CA LEU A 172 -9.72 -4.58 -8.60
C LEU A 172 -10.83 -4.75 -7.57
N VAL A 173 -11.39 -3.63 -7.11
CA VAL A 173 -12.43 -3.65 -6.07
C VAL A 173 -13.70 -4.29 -6.61
N ILE A 174 -14.16 -3.90 -7.81
CA ILE A 174 -15.36 -4.51 -8.44
C ILE A 174 -15.16 -6.02 -8.60
N ALA A 175 -13.98 -6.47 -9.06
CA ALA A 175 -13.67 -7.89 -9.19
C ALA A 175 -13.71 -8.60 -7.83
N ALA A 176 -13.08 -8.04 -6.80
CA ALA A 176 -13.06 -8.62 -5.45
C ALA A 176 -14.47 -8.74 -4.83
N LEU A 177 -15.37 -7.83 -5.21
CA LEU A 177 -16.76 -7.83 -4.75
C LEU A 177 -17.69 -8.65 -5.68
N GLY A 178 -17.13 -9.49 -6.57
CA GLY A 178 -17.87 -10.41 -7.45
C GLY A 178 -18.58 -9.72 -8.62
N GLY A 179 -18.08 -8.56 -9.08
CA GLY A 179 -18.52 -7.89 -10.31
C GLY A 179 -17.58 -8.12 -11.49
N ASP A 180 -17.96 -7.56 -12.64
CA ASP A 180 -17.12 -7.57 -13.85
C ASP A 180 -16.70 -6.13 -14.21
N PRO A 181 -15.44 -5.74 -14.00
CA PRO A 181 -14.95 -4.41 -14.32
C PRO A 181 -14.90 -4.13 -15.83
N GLN A 182 -15.03 -5.14 -16.67
CA GLN A 182 -15.12 -4.98 -18.13
C GLN A 182 -16.56 -4.68 -18.59
N ALA A 183 -17.56 -4.79 -17.71
CA ALA A 183 -18.98 -4.72 -18.05
C ALA A 183 -19.79 -3.83 -17.09
N VAL A 184 -19.21 -2.73 -16.59
CA VAL A 184 -19.94 -1.75 -15.77
C VAL A 184 -20.92 -0.99 -16.67
N SER A 185 -22.20 -0.94 -16.29
CA SER A 185 -23.22 -0.21 -17.05
C SER A 185 -23.07 1.30 -16.88
N ASP A 186 -23.28 2.05 -17.97
CA ASP A 186 -23.44 3.51 -17.88
C ASP A 186 -24.77 3.88 -17.19
N MET A 187 -25.00 5.19 -16.95
CA MET A 187 -26.20 5.67 -16.27
C MET A 187 -27.51 5.37 -17.02
N ALA A 188 -27.47 5.23 -18.33
CA ALA A 188 -28.63 4.90 -19.14
C ALA A 188 -28.84 3.39 -19.30
N GLY A 189 -27.83 2.57 -18.95
CA GLY A 189 -27.83 1.13 -19.18
C GLY A 189 -27.64 0.75 -20.67
N GLU A 190 -27.21 1.70 -21.50
CA GLU A 190 -27.07 1.53 -22.94
C GLU A 190 -25.65 1.16 -23.38
N LYS A 191 -24.63 1.56 -22.59
CA LYS A 191 -23.22 1.38 -22.90
C LYS A 191 -22.49 0.67 -21.78
N THR A 192 -21.51 -0.10 -22.17
CA THR A 192 -20.60 -0.77 -21.26
C THR A 192 -19.34 0.07 -21.05
N ILE A 193 -18.98 0.29 -19.78
CA ILE A 193 -17.73 0.86 -19.35
C ILE A 193 -16.78 -0.29 -19.07
N ASN A 194 -15.62 -0.30 -19.72
CA ASN A 194 -14.58 -1.30 -19.51
C ASN A 194 -13.40 -0.65 -18.79
N LEU A 195 -13.34 -0.83 -17.46
CA LEU A 195 -12.29 -0.24 -16.61
C LEU A 195 -10.91 -0.87 -16.85
N ILE A 196 -10.85 -2.15 -17.27
CA ILE A 196 -9.58 -2.78 -17.65
C ILE A 196 -9.01 -2.08 -18.90
N ALA A 197 -9.84 -1.89 -19.94
CA ALA A 197 -9.42 -1.17 -21.14
C ALA A 197 -8.97 0.25 -20.82
N ASP A 198 -9.81 1.00 -20.13
CA ASP A 198 -9.55 2.41 -19.83
C ASP A 198 -8.34 2.59 -18.88
N GLY A 199 -8.10 1.64 -17.97
CA GLY A 199 -6.95 1.61 -17.07
C GLY A 199 -5.63 1.21 -17.75
N THR A 200 -5.68 0.53 -18.90
CA THR A 200 -4.51 0.14 -19.68
C THR A 200 -4.21 1.06 -20.86
N TYR A 201 -5.21 1.86 -21.30
CA TYR A 201 -5.06 2.91 -22.31
C TYR A 201 -5.10 4.32 -21.72
N ASN A 202 -4.43 4.55 -20.61
CA ASN A 202 -4.28 5.86 -19.99
C ASN A 202 -5.61 6.62 -19.84
N ARG A 203 -6.53 6.07 -19.06
CA ARG A 203 -7.85 6.65 -18.79
C ARG A 203 -8.75 6.67 -20.04
N GLY A 204 -8.71 5.61 -20.82
CA GLY A 204 -9.47 5.49 -22.06
C GLY A 204 -8.95 6.36 -23.20
N LYS A 205 -7.77 7.01 -23.03
CA LYS A 205 -7.13 7.84 -24.04
C LYS A 205 -6.12 7.02 -24.87
N THR A 206 -5.57 7.68 -25.88
CA THR A 206 -4.59 7.06 -26.80
C THR A 206 -3.13 7.33 -26.43
N GLU A 207 -2.89 8.15 -25.41
CA GLU A 207 -1.54 8.46 -24.94
C GLU A 207 -0.94 7.24 -24.20
N PRO A 208 0.39 7.13 -24.16
CA PRO A 208 1.09 6.10 -23.41
C PRO A 208 0.72 6.13 -21.92
N LEU A 209 0.54 4.96 -21.31
CA LEU A 209 0.19 4.82 -19.90
C LEU A 209 1.30 5.31 -18.97
N ASP A 210 2.55 5.20 -19.39
CA ASP A 210 3.76 5.60 -18.66
C ASP A 210 3.86 7.10 -18.37
N THR A 211 3.05 7.94 -19.04
CA THR A 211 2.98 9.38 -18.73
C THR A 211 2.60 9.66 -17.27
N GLN A 212 2.08 8.68 -16.55
CA GLN A 212 1.76 8.75 -15.11
C GLN A 212 2.78 8.02 -14.22
N GLY A 213 3.94 7.67 -14.79
CA GLY A 213 5.03 7.00 -14.10
C GLY A 213 4.83 5.51 -13.93
N THR A 214 5.82 4.86 -13.30
CA THR A 214 5.88 3.40 -13.10
C THR A 214 4.67 2.85 -12.34
N ASN A 215 4.08 3.64 -11.44
CA ASN A 215 2.91 3.26 -10.67
C ASN A 215 1.71 2.86 -11.55
N ALA A 216 1.43 3.62 -12.63
CA ALA A 216 0.34 3.29 -13.53
C ALA A 216 0.55 1.96 -14.28
N LEU A 217 1.78 1.64 -14.65
CA LEU A 217 2.15 0.38 -15.31
C LEU A 217 1.98 -0.81 -14.37
N ILE A 218 2.44 -0.68 -13.14
CA ILE A 218 2.35 -1.70 -12.09
C ILE A 218 0.88 -2.06 -11.81
N TRP A 219 0.06 -1.05 -11.51
CA TRP A 219 -1.34 -1.28 -11.17
C TRP A 219 -2.18 -1.75 -12.36
N ALA A 220 -1.80 -1.38 -13.60
CA ALA A 220 -2.42 -1.94 -14.80
C ALA A 220 -2.19 -3.45 -14.90
N LEU A 221 -0.95 -3.92 -14.65
CA LEU A 221 -0.65 -5.36 -14.63
C LEU A 221 -1.40 -6.09 -13.52
N ILE A 222 -1.47 -5.52 -12.31
CA ILE A 222 -2.22 -6.13 -11.19
C ILE A 222 -3.71 -6.24 -11.56
N ALA A 223 -4.31 -5.16 -12.05
CA ALA A 223 -5.73 -5.16 -12.41
C ALA A 223 -6.04 -6.12 -13.58
N LEU A 224 -5.14 -6.22 -14.56
CA LEU A 224 -5.28 -7.13 -15.69
C LEU A 224 -5.20 -8.60 -15.26
N ASN A 225 -4.25 -8.91 -14.38
CA ASN A 225 -3.96 -10.28 -13.96
C ASN A 225 -4.79 -10.76 -12.76
N CYS A 226 -5.60 -9.89 -12.17
CA CYS A 226 -6.40 -10.29 -11.01
C CYS A 226 -7.45 -11.37 -11.32
N HIS A 227 -7.81 -11.54 -12.59
CA HIS A 227 -8.70 -12.60 -13.04
C HIS A 227 -8.29 -13.09 -14.44
N PRO A 228 -8.29 -14.41 -14.71
CA PRO A 228 -7.78 -14.97 -15.96
C PRO A 228 -8.60 -14.63 -17.21
N SER A 229 -9.83 -14.15 -17.06
CA SER A 229 -10.68 -13.76 -18.20
C SER A 229 -10.44 -12.32 -18.67
N TYR A 230 -9.64 -11.51 -17.95
CA TYR A 230 -9.43 -10.12 -18.34
C TYR A 230 -8.38 -10.00 -19.44
N SER A 231 -8.64 -9.08 -20.37
CA SER A 231 -7.76 -8.82 -21.50
C SER A 231 -7.81 -7.35 -21.93
N ILE A 232 -6.75 -6.90 -22.58
CA ILE A 232 -6.69 -5.55 -23.15
C ILE A 232 -7.32 -5.60 -24.55
N PRO A 233 -8.49 -4.97 -24.77
CA PRO A 233 -9.08 -4.92 -26.10
C PRO A 233 -8.27 -3.99 -27.01
N LYS A 234 -8.38 -4.19 -28.34
CA LYS A 234 -7.79 -3.27 -29.31
C LYS A 234 -8.49 -1.91 -29.24
N ASN A 235 -7.67 -0.85 -29.22
CA ASN A 235 -8.14 0.52 -29.32
C ASN A 235 -7.84 1.04 -30.76
N LYS A 236 -8.89 1.20 -31.58
CA LYS A 236 -8.79 1.58 -33.00
C LYS A 236 -8.14 2.95 -33.21
N ASP A 237 -8.19 3.82 -32.20
CA ASP A 237 -7.70 5.19 -32.26
C ASP A 237 -6.26 5.33 -31.70
N ALA A 238 -5.71 4.25 -31.13
CA ALA A 238 -4.34 4.26 -30.60
C ALA A 238 -3.31 3.92 -31.67
N ALA A 239 -2.27 4.73 -31.78
CA ALA A 239 -1.15 4.48 -32.69
C ALA A 239 -0.37 3.21 -32.32
N VAL A 240 -0.29 2.92 -31.02
CA VAL A 240 0.35 1.73 -30.47
C VAL A 240 -0.68 0.95 -29.67
N GLN A 241 -0.82 -0.34 -29.97
CA GLN A 241 -1.70 -1.21 -29.22
C GLN A 241 -1.00 -1.70 -27.96
N ASN A 242 -1.54 -1.34 -26.80
CA ASN A 242 -1.03 -1.85 -25.53
C ASN A 242 -1.32 -3.35 -25.42
N THR A 243 -0.35 -4.08 -24.92
CA THR A 243 -0.44 -5.51 -24.62
C THR A 243 0.09 -5.77 -23.23
N GLU A 244 -0.31 -6.89 -22.64
CA GLU A 244 0.22 -7.35 -21.35
C GLU A 244 1.75 -7.44 -21.37
N GLU A 245 2.33 -7.98 -22.47
CA GLU A 245 3.80 -8.08 -22.62
C GLU A 245 4.48 -6.71 -22.63
N MET A 246 3.90 -5.71 -23.30
CA MET A 246 4.45 -4.34 -23.28
C MET A 246 4.42 -3.74 -21.88
N LEU A 247 3.34 -3.92 -21.13
CA LEU A 247 3.24 -3.44 -19.75
C LEU A 247 4.26 -4.15 -18.86
N LEU A 248 4.40 -5.47 -18.99
CA LEU A 248 5.36 -6.26 -18.25
C LEU A 248 6.81 -5.81 -18.53
N GLN A 249 7.18 -5.68 -19.81
CA GLN A 249 8.51 -5.22 -20.18
C GLN A 249 8.79 -3.78 -19.72
N ALA A 250 7.77 -2.92 -19.69
CA ALA A 250 7.92 -1.57 -19.16
C ALA A 250 8.18 -1.58 -17.65
N VAL A 251 7.51 -2.45 -16.88
CA VAL A 251 7.78 -2.61 -15.43
C VAL A 251 9.18 -3.19 -15.20
N LEU A 252 9.59 -4.20 -15.97
CA LEU A 252 10.95 -4.77 -15.88
C LEU A 252 12.02 -3.73 -16.22
N GLY A 253 11.80 -2.94 -17.29
CA GLY A 253 12.72 -1.89 -17.73
C GLY A 253 12.80 -0.69 -16.78
N ALA A 254 11.81 -0.50 -15.90
CA ALA A 254 11.81 0.54 -14.87
C ALA A 254 12.57 0.16 -13.59
N GLN A 255 13.13 -1.06 -13.50
CA GLN A 255 13.94 -1.45 -12.36
C GLN A 255 15.21 -0.60 -12.28
N CYS A 256 15.45 -0.01 -11.13
CA CYS A 256 16.63 0.81 -10.85
C CYS A 256 17.92 -0.04 -10.81
N GLU A 257 19.07 0.60 -10.97
CA GLU A 257 20.38 -0.08 -10.94
C GLU A 257 20.65 -0.79 -9.60
N ASP A 258 20.11 -0.25 -8.50
CA ASP A 258 20.22 -0.85 -7.16
C ASP A 258 19.33 -2.08 -6.95
N GLY A 259 18.48 -2.42 -7.90
CA GLY A 259 17.57 -3.56 -7.89
C GLY A 259 16.16 -3.25 -7.40
N GLY A 260 15.89 -2.06 -6.87
CA GLY A 260 14.55 -1.61 -6.49
C GLY A 260 13.78 -0.96 -7.64
N TRP A 261 12.62 -0.39 -7.34
CA TRP A 261 11.84 0.46 -8.24
C TRP A 261 11.56 1.81 -7.60
N ASN A 262 11.34 2.82 -8.44
CA ASN A 262 10.97 4.16 -8.03
C ASN A 262 9.94 4.74 -9.00
N LEU A 263 9.18 5.74 -8.58
CA LEU A 263 8.14 6.36 -9.41
C LEU A 263 8.69 7.00 -10.69
N ALA A 264 9.86 7.63 -10.60
CA ALA A 264 10.49 8.39 -11.67
C ALA A 264 11.91 7.90 -12.03
N GLY A 265 12.33 6.74 -11.52
CA GLY A 265 13.68 6.22 -11.65
C GLY A 265 14.65 6.76 -10.60
N GLY A 266 15.94 6.41 -10.72
CA GLY A 266 16.98 6.75 -9.75
C GLY A 266 17.29 5.61 -8.79
N GLN A 267 17.17 5.82 -7.49
CA GLN A 267 17.28 4.77 -6.46
C GLN A 267 15.90 4.21 -6.13
N GLY A 268 15.84 2.91 -5.85
CA GLY A 268 14.60 2.26 -5.43
C GLY A 268 14.06 2.85 -4.12
N ASP A 269 12.75 2.82 -3.96
CA ASP A 269 12.07 3.08 -2.70
C ASP A 269 11.21 1.88 -2.28
N ALA A 270 10.81 1.82 -1.01
CA ALA A 270 10.12 0.66 -0.47
C ALA A 270 8.72 0.49 -1.08
N ASP A 271 7.99 1.59 -1.27
CA ASP A 271 6.62 1.55 -1.76
C ASP A 271 6.59 1.02 -3.20
N MET A 272 7.37 1.62 -4.09
CA MET A 272 7.41 1.24 -5.51
C MET A 272 8.02 -0.14 -5.72
N THR A 273 9.05 -0.50 -4.93
CA THR A 273 9.65 -1.84 -4.99
C THR A 273 8.64 -2.90 -4.54
N GLY A 274 7.92 -2.65 -3.44
CA GLY A 274 6.84 -3.53 -3.00
C GLY A 274 5.76 -3.69 -4.07
N MET A 275 5.23 -2.59 -4.61
CA MET A 275 4.18 -2.61 -5.64
C MET A 275 4.63 -3.32 -6.91
N ALA A 276 5.87 -3.09 -7.39
CA ALA A 276 6.39 -3.77 -8.58
C ALA A 276 6.47 -5.28 -8.37
N LEU A 277 6.96 -5.74 -7.22
CA LEU A 277 7.03 -7.15 -6.89
C LEU A 277 5.63 -7.79 -6.76
N GLN A 278 4.63 -7.05 -6.29
CA GLN A 278 3.23 -7.50 -6.29
C GLN A 278 2.74 -7.81 -7.71
N ALA A 279 3.02 -6.92 -8.67
CA ALA A 279 2.67 -7.16 -10.08
C ALA A 279 3.45 -8.33 -10.69
N LEU A 280 4.75 -8.43 -10.41
CA LEU A 280 5.62 -9.47 -10.94
C LEU A 280 5.35 -10.84 -10.31
N SER A 281 4.66 -10.92 -9.17
CA SER A 281 4.31 -12.18 -8.53
C SER A 281 3.44 -13.10 -9.41
N PHE A 282 2.62 -12.55 -10.30
CA PHE A 282 1.82 -13.32 -11.26
C PHE A 282 2.67 -14.10 -12.28
N TYR A 283 3.93 -13.68 -12.51
CA TYR A 283 4.85 -14.25 -13.50
C TYR A 283 6.04 -14.97 -12.88
N TYR A 284 6.27 -14.78 -11.57
CA TYR A 284 7.38 -15.39 -10.85
C TYR A 284 7.29 -16.91 -10.90
N GLY A 285 8.44 -17.55 -11.07
CA GLY A 285 8.53 -19.01 -11.29
C GLY A 285 8.16 -19.47 -12.71
N LYS A 286 7.65 -18.56 -13.58
CA LYS A 286 7.19 -18.88 -14.93
C LYS A 286 8.07 -18.28 -16.03
N ARG A 287 8.81 -17.20 -15.74
CA ARG A 287 9.60 -16.44 -16.70
C ARG A 287 10.98 -16.12 -16.14
N THR A 288 12.03 -16.38 -16.91
CA THR A 288 13.42 -16.17 -16.48
C THR A 288 13.78 -14.69 -16.27
N ASP A 289 13.29 -13.79 -17.14
CA ASP A 289 13.48 -12.34 -17.03
C ASP A 289 12.82 -11.77 -15.76
N VAL A 290 11.59 -12.20 -15.47
CA VAL A 290 10.88 -11.84 -14.25
C VAL A 290 11.59 -12.38 -13.01
N ASN A 291 11.99 -13.66 -13.03
CA ASN A 291 12.71 -14.27 -11.90
C ASN A 291 13.96 -13.49 -11.55
N ALA A 292 14.76 -13.12 -12.57
CA ALA A 292 15.96 -12.31 -12.36
C ALA A 292 15.67 -10.93 -11.76
N ALA A 293 14.60 -10.27 -12.20
CA ALA A 293 14.19 -8.99 -11.66
C ALA A 293 13.66 -9.09 -10.23
N VAL A 294 12.84 -10.11 -9.93
CA VAL A 294 12.31 -10.39 -8.59
C VAL A 294 13.44 -10.67 -7.61
N GLU A 295 14.42 -11.49 -7.96
CA GLU A 295 15.54 -11.80 -7.06
C GLU A 295 16.39 -10.56 -6.74
N ARG A 296 16.60 -9.64 -7.71
CA ARG A 296 17.24 -8.35 -7.42
C ARG A 296 16.39 -7.47 -6.49
N GLY A 297 15.06 -7.46 -6.69
CA GLY A 297 14.14 -6.75 -5.80
C GLY A 297 14.13 -7.32 -4.38
N LEU A 298 14.14 -8.65 -4.23
CA LEU A 298 14.24 -9.30 -2.91
C LEU A 298 15.57 -9.00 -2.21
N ALA A 299 16.68 -8.96 -2.97
CA ALA A 299 17.97 -8.54 -2.44
C ALA A 299 17.95 -7.07 -1.99
N TRP A 300 17.27 -6.19 -2.75
CA TRP A 300 17.06 -4.79 -2.38
C TRP A 300 16.27 -4.68 -1.08
N ILE A 301 15.15 -5.41 -0.93
CA ILE A 301 14.34 -5.44 0.31
C ILE A 301 15.20 -5.87 1.49
N SER A 302 15.91 -7.00 1.36
CA SER A 302 16.79 -7.50 2.43
C SER A 302 17.84 -6.49 2.86
N LYS A 303 18.44 -5.78 1.91
CA LYS A 303 19.48 -4.78 2.17
C LYS A 303 18.92 -3.52 2.85
N ASN A 304 17.71 -3.07 2.47
CA ASN A 304 17.13 -1.80 2.91
C ASN A 304 16.15 -1.95 4.09
N GLN A 305 15.95 -3.17 4.60
CA GLN A 305 15.19 -3.39 5.82
C GLN A 305 15.88 -2.76 7.02
N LEU A 306 15.14 -2.02 7.83
CA LEU A 306 15.63 -1.32 9.01
C LEU A 306 15.76 -2.28 10.21
N GLU A 307 16.53 -1.87 11.22
CA GLU A 307 16.71 -2.61 12.48
C GLU A 307 15.40 -2.77 13.28
N SER A 308 14.39 -1.96 12.99
CA SER A 308 13.03 -2.07 13.49
C SER A 308 12.24 -3.25 12.89
N GLY A 309 12.74 -3.87 11.80
CA GLY A 309 12.01 -4.80 10.95
C GLY A 309 11.21 -4.10 9.85
N GLY A 310 11.10 -2.78 9.92
CA GLY A 310 10.30 -1.95 9.01
C GLY A 310 11.06 -1.47 7.78
N PHE A 311 10.41 -0.57 7.05
CA PHE A 311 10.91 0.07 5.82
C PHE A 311 10.48 1.53 5.78
N GLY A 312 11.21 2.32 5.01
CA GLY A 312 10.90 3.74 4.86
C GLY A 312 11.05 4.24 3.45
N THR A 313 10.38 5.33 3.16
CA THR A 313 10.44 6.09 1.92
C THR A 313 10.81 7.53 2.23
N GLN A 314 11.70 8.14 1.44
CA GLN A 314 12.19 9.50 1.65
C GLN A 314 12.82 9.75 3.04
N GLY A 315 13.48 8.73 3.59
CA GLY A 315 14.16 8.81 4.90
C GLY A 315 13.24 8.73 6.11
N VAL A 316 11.97 8.44 5.92
CA VAL A 316 10.97 8.26 6.99
C VAL A 316 10.44 6.83 6.96
N GLU A 317 10.50 6.14 8.09
CA GLU A 317 9.88 4.83 8.27
C GLU A 317 8.37 4.99 8.45
N THR A 318 7.59 4.28 7.63
CA THR A 318 6.12 4.38 7.63
C THR A 318 5.47 3.01 7.62
N SER A 319 4.28 2.91 8.17
CA SER A 319 3.49 1.67 8.13
C SER A 319 3.14 1.26 6.71
N GLU A 320 2.89 2.23 5.81
CA GLU A 320 2.55 1.98 4.42
C GLU A 320 3.71 1.34 3.66
N SER A 321 4.94 1.83 3.85
CA SER A 321 6.13 1.22 3.23
C SER A 321 6.30 -0.24 3.66
N VAL A 322 6.07 -0.53 4.95
CA VAL A 322 6.11 -1.91 5.45
C VAL A 322 4.97 -2.74 4.86
N ALA A 323 3.76 -2.17 4.77
CA ALA A 323 2.59 -2.84 4.21
C ALA A 323 2.83 -3.27 2.75
N GLN A 324 3.39 -2.39 1.90
CA GLN A 324 3.67 -2.72 0.51
C GLN A 324 4.66 -3.90 0.38
N ILE A 325 5.69 -3.94 1.22
CA ILE A 325 6.65 -5.05 1.23
C ILE A 325 6.01 -6.34 1.72
N LEU A 326 5.18 -6.30 2.77
CA LEU A 326 4.50 -7.48 3.29
C LEU A 326 3.55 -8.11 2.27
N VAL A 327 2.80 -7.27 1.52
CA VAL A 327 1.96 -7.74 0.41
C VAL A 327 2.80 -8.37 -0.70
N ALA A 328 3.96 -7.77 -1.05
CA ALA A 328 4.85 -8.31 -2.07
C ALA A 328 5.38 -9.70 -1.70
N LEU A 329 5.90 -9.85 -0.49
CA LEU A 329 6.39 -11.15 0.00
C LEU A 329 5.27 -12.19 0.02
N SER A 330 4.06 -11.80 0.47
CA SER A 330 2.89 -12.68 0.47
C SER A 330 2.50 -13.13 -0.95
N GLY A 331 2.55 -12.23 -1.92
CA GLY A 331 2.27 -12.54 -3.34
C GLY A 331 3.30 -13.47 -3.97
N LEU A 332 4.55 -13.37 -3.54
CA LEU A 332 5.64 -14.26 -3.96
C LEU A 332 5.66 -15.61 -3.22
N GLY A 333 4.73 -15.83 -2.29
CA GLY A 333 4.67 -17.05 -1.48
C GLY A 333 5.76 -17.12 -0.40
N ILE A 334 6.33 -15.99 -0.01
CA ILE A 334 7.43 -15.89 0.95
C ILE A 334 6.87 -15.47 2.32
N ASP A 335 7.04 -16.32 3.33
CA ASP A 335 6.78 -15.96 4.72
C ASP A 335 7.92 -15.09 5.26
N GLY A 336 7.71 -13.76 5.19
CA GLY A 336 8.69 -12.77 5.63
C GLY A 336 9.01 -12.84 7.14
N SER A 337 8.17 -13.53 7.94
CA SER A 337 8.41 -13.73 9.37
C SER A 337 9.36 -14.91 9.66
N LYS A 338 9.58 -15.79 8.66
CA LYS A 338 10.42 -16.98 8.80
C LYS A 338 11.65 -16.97 7.90
N ASP A 339 11.58 -16.25 6.77
CA ASP A 339 12.71 -16.19 5.84
C ASP A 339 13.84 -15.31 6.44
N ALA A 340 14.99 -15.94 6.65
CA ALA A 340 16.16 -15.30 7.28
C ALA A 340 16.65 -14.03 6.55
N ARG A 341 16.34 -13.86 5.27
CA ARG A 341 16.68 -12.67 4.50
C ARG A 341 15.99 -11.42 5.04
N PHE A 342 14.81 -11.58 5.67
CA PHE A 342 13.94 -10.49 6.13
C PHE A 342 13.83 -10.42 7.66
N LEU A 343 14.80 -10.96 8.37
CA LEU A 343 14.92 -10.87 9.82
C LEU A 343 16.09 -9.94 10.18
N LYS A 344 15.79 -8.76 10.73
CA LYS A 344 16.79 -7.81 11.25
C LYS A 344 16.68 -7.76 12.77
N ASN A 345 17.75 -8.11 13.46
CA ASN A 345 17.75 -8.24 14.93
C ASN A 345 16.56 -9.05 15.46
N GLY A 346 16.19 -10.14 14.74
CA GLY A 346 15.03 -10.97 15.07
C GLY A 346 13.68 -10.32 14.80
N LYS A 347 13.62 -9.20 14.09
CA LYS A 347 12.38 -8.49 13.73
C LYS A 347 12.07 -8.68 12.26
N SER A 348 10.87 -9.13 11.98
CA SER A 348 10.33 -9.37 10.63
C SER A 348 9.59 -8.15 10.09
N PRO A 349 9.23 -8.11 8.79
CA PRO A 349 8.32 -7.10 8.24
C PRO A 349 6.96 -7.07 8.94
N LEU A 350 6.41 -8.22 9.35
CA LEU A 350 5.16 -8.24 10.11
C LEU A 350 5.33 -7.57 11.48
N TYR A 351 6.43 -7.84 12.17
CA TYR A 351 6.78 -7.14 13.40
C TYR A 351 6.90 -5.63 13.14
N GLY A 352 7.59 -5.22 12.07
CA GLY A 352 7.72 -3.84 11.64
C GLY A 352 6.37 -3.17 11.39
N LEU A 353 5.40 -3.86 10.77
CA LEU A 353 4.06 -3.33 10.55
C LEU A 353 3.28 -3.20 11.86
N PHE A 354 3.30 -4.22 12.72
CA PHE A 354 2.46 -4.24 13.93
C PHE A 354 2.93 -3.27 15.03
N GLN A 355 4.14 -2.71 14.93
CA GLN A 355 4.54 -1.58 15.77
C GLN A 355 3.69 -0.32 15.54
N TYR A 356 3.04 -0.22 14.38
CA TYR A 356 2.15 0.89 14.03
C TYR A 356 0.69 0.62 14.36
N TYR A 357 0.34 -0.61 14.78
CA TYR A 357 -1.01 -0.96 15.17
C TYR A 357 -1.35 -0.38 16.54
N LEU A 358 -2.48 0.31 16.63
CA LEU A 358 -2.93 0.99 17.85
C LEU A 358 -4.04 0.19 18.55
N PRO A 359 -4.15 0.31 19.89
CA PRO A 359 -5.19 -0.38 20.66
C PRO A 359 -6.62 -0.03 20.23
N GLU A 360 -6.81 1.10 19.54
CA GLU A 360 -8.08 1.52 18.98
C GLU A 360 -8.54 0.67 17.78
N GLY A 361 -7.66 -0.16 17.21
CA GLY A 361 -7.97 -1.08 16.13
C GLY A 361 -7.61 -0.56 14.73
N GLY A 362 -6.64 0.35 14.62
CA GLY A 362 -6.13 0.85 13.33
C GLY A 362 -4.63 1.10 13.36
N PHE A 363 -4.09 1.63 12.29
CA PHE A 363 -2.65 1.92 12.16
C PHE A 363 -2.37 3.42 12.18
N MET A 364 -1.23 3.80 12.75
CA MET A 364 -0.62 5.13 12.58
C MET A 364 0.28 5.14 11.34
N HIS A 365 0.41 6.30 10.70
CA HIS A 365 1.31 6.51 9.57
C HIS A 365 2.78 6.39 9.99
N VAL A 366 3.18 7.17 10.96
CA VAL A 366 4.53 7.19 11.56
C VAL A 366 4.44 7.12 13.07
N ALA A 367 5.50 6.65 13.73
CA ALA A 367 5.58 6.63 15.17
C ALA A 367 5.52 8.04 15.77
N ALA A 368 5.08 8.16 17.02
CA ALA A 368 5.12 9.42 17.75
C ALA A 368 6.57 9.94 17.80
N ASN A 369 6.76 11.23 17.56
CA ASN A 369 8.07 11.89 17.51
C ASN A 369 9.02 11.47 16.37
N ALA A 370 8.57 10.64 15.43
CA ALA A 370 9.31 10.36 14.20
C ALA A 370 9.25 11.56 13.23
N GLY A 371 10.17 11.59 12.26
CA GLY A 371 10.03 12.47 11.10
C GLY A 371 8.72 12.18 10.37
N ASN A 372 8.19 13.16 9.63
CA ASN A 372 6.96 13.02 8.87
C ASN A 372 7.21 13.49 7.42
N ASN A 373 6.81 12.68 6.46
CA ASN A 373 6.95 12.95 5.03
C ASN A 373 5.69 13.54 4.38
N GLY A 374 4.76 14.05 5.19
CA GLY A 374 3.52 14.70 4.74
C GLY A 374 2.26 13.84 4.87
N GLY A 375 2.36 12.68 5.54
CA GLY A 375 1.22 11.82 5.90
C GLY A 375 0.53 12.28 7.19
N GLY A 376 -0.10 11.33 7.89
CA GLY A 376 -0.85 11.56 9.11
C GLY A 376 -0.01 12.08 10.29
N ILE A 377 -0.67 12.43 11.38
CA ILE A 377 -0.01 12.88 12.61
C ILE A 377 0.68 11.70 13.28
N GLY A 378 1.97 11.82 13.59
CA GLY A 378 2.74 10.77 14.24
C GLY A 378 2.13 10.29 15.55
N GLY A 379 2.07 8.98 15.75
CA GLY A 379 1.49 8.35 16.93
C GLY A 379 -0.05 8.36 16.98
N MET A 380 -0.72 8.85 15.95
CA MET A 380 -2.18 8.87 15.87
C MET A 380 -2.70 7.94 14.76
N LEU A 381 -3.89 7.41 14.97
CA LEU A 381 -4.57 6.60 13.97
C LEU A 381 -4.77 7.39 12.69
N ASP A 382 -4.41 6.79 11.55
CA ASP A 382 -4.53 7.36 10.22
C ASP A 382 -5.35 6.44 9.31
N GLY A 383 -6.22 7.01 8.49
CA GLY A 383 -7.11 6.26 7.61
C GLY A 383 -6.37 5.51 6.50
N MET A 384 -5.40 6.16 5.83
CA MET A 384 -4.62 5.55 4.75
C MET A 384 -3.68 4.48 5.29
N ALA A 385 -3.01 4.75 6.43
CA ALA A 385 -2.20 3.74 7.12
C ALA A 385 -3.03 2.52 7.52
N THR A 386 -4.26 2.75 8.00
CA THR A 386 -5.16 1.66 8.40
C THR A 386 -5.63 0.84 7.20
N GLU A 387 -6.02 1.46 6.08
CA GLU A 387 -6.42 0.69 4.89
C GLU A 387 -5.27 -0.17 4.36
N GLN A 388 -4.03 0.39 4.32
CA GLN A 388 -2.86 -0.33 3.81
C GLN A 388 -2.38 -1.41 4.78
N GLY A 389 -2.33 -1.12 6.07
CA GLY A 389 -2.04 -2.11 7.09
C GLY A 389 -3.06 -3.25 7.10
N PHE A 390 -4.34 -2.93 6.87
CA PHE A 390 -5.41 -3.92 6.80
C PHE A 390 -5.24 -4.87 5.62
N TYR A 391 -5.13 -4.39 4.37
CA TYR A 391 -4.97 -5.30 3.25
C TYR A 391 -3.65 -6.07 3.29
N ALA A 392 -2.59 -5.49 3.86
CA ALA A 392 -1.32 -6.19 4.06
C ALA A 392 -1.45 -7.33 5.09
N THR A 393 -2.13 -7.08 6.22
CA THR A 393 -2.42 -8.11 7.22
C THR A 393 -3.28 -9.23 6.63
N VAL A 394 -4.29 -8.88 5.80
CA VAL A 394 -5.12 -9.86 5.07
C VAL A 394 -4.30 -10.65 4.04
N ALA A 395 -3.39 -10.00 3.30
CA ALA A 395 -2.51 -10.69 2.36
C ALA A 395 -1.63 -11.72 3.06
N TYR A 396 -1.07 -11.36 4.21
CA TYR A 396 -0.25 -12.24 5.02
C TYR A 396 -1.08 -13.39 5.64
N GLN A 397 -2.28 -13.11 6.18
CA GLN A 397 -3.19 -14.16 6.65
C GLN A 397 -3.50 -15.17 5.55
N ARG A 398 -3.77 -14.69 4.33
CA ARG A 398 -4.07 -15.56 3.18
C ARG A 398 -2.89 -16.46 2.83
N LEU A 399 -1.65 -15.96 2.94
CA LEU A 399 -0.43 -16.77 2.79
C LEU A 399 -0.38 -17.87 3.86
N LEU A 400 -0.59 -17.55 5.13
CA LEU A 400 -0.60 -18.52 6.23
C LEU A 400 -1.67 -19.60 6.05
N ASP A 401 -2.85 -19.20 5.56
CA ASP A 401 -3.98 -20.09 5.28
C ASP A 401 -3.82 -20.89 3.97
N GLY A 402 -2.74 -20.72 3.20
CA GLY A 402 -2.53 -21.34 1.90
C GLY A 402 -3.56 -20.91 0.84
N ARG A 403 -4.16 -19.74 0.99
CA ARG A 403 -5.15 -19.18 0.07
C ARG A 403 -4.46 -18.44 -1.07
N ARG A 404 -5.15 -18.27 -2.20
CA ARG A 404 -4.65 -17.46 -3.34
C ARG A 404 -4.25 -16.06 -2.90
N PHE A 405 -3.28 -15.47 -3.60
CA PHE A 405 -2.82 -14.10 -3.36
C PHE A 405 -3.99 -13.10 -3.26
N ILE A 406 -3.80 -12.02 -2.52
CA ILE A 406 -4.89 -11.05 -2.26
C ILE A 406 -5.47 -10.47 -3.55
N TYR A 407 -4.66 -10.31 -4.61
CA TYR A 407 -5.11 -9.81 -5.91
C TYR A 407 -5.51 -10.91 -6.91
N ASP A 408 -5.40 -12.18 -6.59
CA ASP A 408 -5.85 -13.31 -7.44
C ASP A 408 -7.29 -13.68 -7.08
N MET A 409 -8.27 -13.29 -7.94
CA MET A 409 -9.72 -13.46 -7.75
C MET A 409 -10.24 -14.79 -8.29
#